data_7d30613ef1d6de8513eb49501c4fee92
#
_entry.id   7d30613ef1d6de8513eb49501c4fee92
#
_cell.length_a   1.000
_cell.length_b   1.000
_cell.length_c   1.000
_cell.angle_alpha   90.00
_cell.angle_beta   90.00
_cell.angle_gamma   90.00
#
_symmetry.space_group_name_H-M   'P 1'
#
loop_
_entity.id
_entity.type
_entity.pdbx_description
1 polymer ?
#
loop_
_entity_poly.entity_id
_entity_poly.type
_entity_poly.pdbx_seq_one_letter_code
_entity_poly.pdbx_strand_id
1 'polypeptide(L)'
;NGYSLVPNTLGINEKSVRRYIDEFGKSLGEELLTPTKIYVKAIQSLVGKVDVKGISHITGGGFYENVPRMLPAGIVAKIEKAAMPVPPVFDLIAKTGKIPERDMYNTFNMGAGLVLAVAAEDVSRAVAAISAAGETAFVIGECTAGAEKGVELV
;
A
#
# COMPACT_ATOMS: atom_id res chain seq x y z
N ASN A 1 6.39 6.63 5.08
CA ASN A 1 5.48 7.34 5.97
C ASN A 1 5.43 6.67 7.33
N GLY A 2 4.92 7.40 8.35
CA GLY A 2 4.84 6.86 9.71
C GLY A 2 6.16 6.82 10.48
N TYR A 3 7.26 7.33 9.92
CA TYR A 3 8.57 7.29 10.57
C TYR A 3 8.67 8.11 11.86
N SER A 4 7.78 9.06 12.10
CA SER A 4 7.67 9.73 13.40
C SER A 4 7.12 8.79 14.49
N LEU A 5 6.30 7.82 14.12
CA LEU A 5 5.70 6.84 15.02
C LEU A 5 6.61 5.62 15.26
N VAL A 6 7.25 5.11 14.22
CA VAL A 6 8.04 3.88 14.24
C VAL A 6 9.17 3.87 15.27
N PRO A 7 10.04 4.89 15.37
CA PRO A 7 11.13 4.87 16.34
C PRO A 7 10.66 4.76 17.78
N ASN A 8 9.61 5.51 18.14
CA ASN A 8 9.05 5.48 19.48
C ASN A 8 8.37 4.14 19.78
N THR A 9 7.60 3.61 18.82
CA THR A 9 6.89 2.34 18.94
C THR A 9 7.85 1.16 19.12
N LEU A 10 8.91 1.09 18.30
CA LEU A 10 9.85 -0.03 18.30
C LEU A 10 11.05 0.17 19.25
N GLY A 11 11.13 1.30 19.96
CA GLY A 11 12.24 1.61 20.84
C GLY A 11 13.59 1.62 20.09
N ILE A 12 13.63 2.33 18.95
CA ILE A 12 14.79 2.33 18.06
C ILE A 12 16.02 2.93 18.76
N ASN A 13 17.10 2.16 18.81
CA ASN A 13 18.41 2.54 19.33
C ASN A 13 19.49 1.73 18.60
N GLU A 14 20.76 2.00 18.89
CA GLU A 14 21.91 1.36 18.24
C GLU A 14 21.92 -0.18 18.34
N LYS A 15 21.33 -0.74 19.39
CA LYS A 15 21.25 -2.20 19.57
C LYS A 15 20.06 -2.76 18.81
N SER A 16 18.87 -2.12 18.90
CA SER A 16 17.64 -2.61 18.27
C SER A 16 17.72 -2.59 16.75
N VAL A 17 18.39 -1.60 16.13
CA VAL A 17 18.54 -1.55 14.67
C VAL A 17 19.38 -2.70 14.10
N ARG A 18 20.31 -3.25 14.90
CA ARG A 18 21.14 -4.39 14.50
C ARG A 18 20.50 -5.73 14.74
N ARG A 19 19.34 -5.77 15.41
CA ARG A 19 18.63 -7.02 15.69
C ARG A 19 18.13 -7.65 14.40
N TYR A 20 18.57 -8.88 14.14
CA TYR A 20 18.06 -9.69 13.03
C TYR A 20 16.62 -10.13 13.34
N ILE A 21 15.76 -10.05 12.34
CA ILE A 21 14.35 -10.45 12.42
C ILE A 21 14.13 -11.54 11.37
N ASP A 22 13.86 -12.76 11.81
CA ASP A 22 13.73 -13.92 10.92
C ASP A 22 12.65 -13.73 9.87
N GLU A 23 11.53 -13.13 10.24
CA GLU A 23 10.41 -12.82 9.36
C GLU A 23 10.76 -11.83 8.24
N PHE A 24 11.81 -11.03 8.42
CA PHE A 24 12.30 -10.09 7.41
C PHE A 24 13.46 -10.66 6.60
N GLY A 25 14.15 -11.69 7.14
CA GLY A 25 15.41 -12.21 6.58
C GLY A 25 16.56 -11.19 6.60
N LYS A 26 16.47 -10.16 7.46
CA LYS A 26 17.45 -9.07 7.60
C LYS A 26 17.33 -8.39 8.96
N SER A 27 18.21 -7.44 9.25
CA SER A 27 18.10 -6.66 10.48
C SER A 27 16.94 -5.66 10.42
N LEU A 28 16.48 -5.24 11.60
CA LEU A 28 15.43 -4.21 11.71
C LEU A 28 15.85 -2.91 11.01
N GLY A 29 17.12 -2.50 11.14
CA GLY A 29 17.62 -1.29 10.48
C GLY A 29 17.60 -1.38 8.97
N GLU A 30 18.01 -2.52 8.39
CA GLU A 30 17.94 -2.74 6.94
C GLU A 30 16.51 -2.70 6.42
N GLU A 31 15.55 -3.27 7.15
CA GLU A 31 14.14 -3.19 6.76
C GLU A 31 13.65 -1.74 6.79
N LEU A 32 13.91 -1.01 7.88
CA LEU A 32 13.48 0.38 8.02
C LEU A 32 14.16 1.35 7.06
N LEU A 33 15.34 1.02 6.55
CA LEU A 33 16.06 1.81 5.55
C LEU A 33 15.70 1.45 4.11
N THR A 34 14.80 0.49 3.89
CA THR A 34 14.34 0.15 2.54
C THR A 34 13.77 1.40 1.84
N PRO A 35 14.33 1.79 0.69
CA PRO A 35 13.90 3.01 -0.01
C PRO A 35 12.45 2.95 -0.48
N THR A 36 11.81 4.09 -0.53
CA THR A 36 10.50 4.22 -1.21
C THR A 36 10.65 3.88 -2.69
N LYS A 37 9.78 3.01 -3.19
CA LYS A 37 9.76 2.62 -4.60
C LYS A 37 9.43 3.79 -5.52
N ILE A 38 10.05 3.79 -6.70
CA ILE A 38 9.77 4.74 -7.79
C ILE A 38 8.88 4.03 -8.80
N TYR A 39 7.64 4.49 -8.96
CA TYR A 39 6.61 3.84 -9.78
C TYR A 39 6.54 4.34 -11.22
N VAL A 40 7.45 5.23 -11.65
CA VAL A 40 7.42 5.88 -12.98
C VAL A 40 7.37 4.86 -14.10
N LYS A 41 8.23 3.83 -14.07
CA LYS A 41 8.27 2.79 -15.11
C LYS A 41 6.97 1.99 -15.17
N ALA A 42 6.40 1.64 -14.02
CA ALA A 42 5.14 0.92 -13.93
C ALA A 42 4.00 1.74 -14.54
N ILE A 43 3.89 3.03 -14.19
CA ILE A 43 2.87 3.93 -14.77
C ILE A 43 3.08 4.09 -16.29
N GLN A 44 4.31 4.34 -16.74
CA GLN A 44 4.61 4.51 -18.17
C GLN A 44 4.29 3.25 -18.98
N SER A 45 4.40 2.06 -18.40
CA SER A 45 4.07 0.81 -19.07
C SER A 45 2.58 0.67 -19.42
N LEU A 46 1.71 1.43 -18.76
CA LEU A 46 0.26 1.44 -18.98
C LEU A 46 -0.19 2.43 -20.05
N VAL A 47 0.61 3.46 -20.31
CA VAL A 47 0.25 4.52 -21.28
C VAL A 47 0.00 3.94 -22.65
N GLY A 48 -1.15 4.26 -23.24
CA GLY A 48 -1.58 3.77 -24.55
C GLY A 48 -2.01 2.29 -24.58
N LYS A 49 -1.98 1.57 -23.46
CA LYS A 49 -2.37 0.16 -23.36
C LYS A 49 -3.59 -0.07 -22.47
N VAL A 50 -3.74 0.74 -21.44
CA VAL A 50 -4.78 0.61 -20.43
C VAL A 50 -5.39 1.97 -20.18
N ASP A 51 -6.71 2.04 -20.07
CA ASP A 51 -7.42 3.23 -19.66
C ASP A 51 -7.44 3.31 -18.12
N VAL A 52 -6.42 3.99 -17.57
CA VAL A 52 -6.28 4.18 -16.12
C VAL A 52 -7.26 5.24 -15.66
N LYS A 53 -8.26 4.84 -14.88
CA LYS A 53 -9.34 5.70 -14.37
C LYS A 53 -8.93 6.53 -13.15
N GLY A 54 -7.99 6.02 -12.36
CA GLY A 54 -7.48 6.72 -11.18
C GLY A 54 -6.16 6.15 -10.69
N ILE A 55 -5.36 7.01 -10.07
CA ILE A 55 -4.08 6.65 -9.46
C ILE A 55 -4.03 7.27 -8.06
N SER A 56 -3.69 6.47 -7.07
CA SER A 56 -3.47 6.91 -5.71
C SER A 56 -2.11 6.47 -5.21
N HIS A 57 -1.23 7.41 -4.89
CA HIS A 57 0.01 7.14 -4.18
C HIS A 57 -0.29 7.10 -2.68
N ILE A 58 -0.12 5.93 -2.06
CA ILE A 58 -0.46 5.74 -0.66
C ILE A 58 0.69 6.25 0.21
N THR A 59 0.50 7.43 0.76
CA THR A 59 1.44 8.15 1.63
C THR A 59 0.84 8.36 3.02
N GLY A 60 1.21 9.42 3.75
CA GLY A 60 0.58 9.77 5.02
C GLY A 60 -0.94 9.91 4.86
N GLY A 61 -1.69 9.40 5.83
CA GLY A 61 -3.14 9.24 5.72
C GLY A 61 -3.59 7.88 5.19
N GLY A 62 -2.63 7.03 4.73
CA GLY A 62 -2.88 5.64 4.35
C GLY A 62 -3.98 5.47 3.29
N PHE A 63 -4.67 4.36 3.35
CA PHE A 63 -5.75 4.04 2.41
C PHE A 63 -6.95 4.98 2.56
N TYR A 64 -7.36 5.25 3.80
CA TYR A 64 -8.59 6.00 4.09
C TYR A 64 -8.57 7.44 3.58
N GLU A 65 -7.40 8.08 3.53
CA GLU A 65 -7.28 9.44 3.02
C GLU A 65 -6.86 9.50 1.55
N ASN A 66 -5.99 8.59 1.11
CA ASN A 66 -5.42 8.71 -0.24
C ASN A 66 -6.31 8.09 -1.32
N VAL A 67 -6.89 6.90 -1.11
CA VAL A 67 -7.72 6.24 -2.11
C VAL A 67 -8.94 7.08 -2.53
N PRO A 68 -9.70 7.70 -1.61
CA PRO A 68 -10.86 8.50 -2.00
C PRO A 68 -10.53 9.72 -2.86
N ARG A 69 -9.28 10.20 -2.84
CA ARG A 69 -8.87 11.37 -3.67
C ARG A 69 -8.96 11.08 -5.16
N MET A 70 -8.75 9.84 -5.58
CA MET A 70 -8.85 9.45 -7.00
C MET A 70 -10.27 9.06 -7.42
N LEU A 71 -11.19 8.88 -6.47
CA LEU A 71 -12.54 8.41 -6.76
C LEU A 71 -13.49 9.57 -7.05
N PRO A 72 -14.41 9.43 -8.04
CA PRO A 72 -15.50 10.37 -8.22
C PRO A 72 -16.53 10.25 -7.08
N ALA A 73 -17.41 11.23 -6.99
CA ALA A 73 -18.53 11.19 -6.04
C ALA A 73 -19.42 9.96 -6.27
N GLY A 74 -19.88 9.33 -5.20
CA GLY A 74 -20.76 8.16 -5.27
C GLY A 74 -20.03 6.86 -5.63
N ILE A 75 -18.70 6.82 -5.56
CA ILE A 75 -17.94 5.58 -5.78
C ILE A 75 -17.16 5.22 -4.51
N VAL A 76 -17.24 3.94 -4.15
CA VAL A 76 -16.51 3.35 -3.02
C VAL A 76 -15.53 2.30 -3.57
N ALA A 77 -14.28 2.37 -3.14
CA ALA A 77 -13.32 1.29 -3.36
C ALA A 77 -13.46 0.25 -2.25
N LYS A 78 -13.92 -0.94 -2.59
CA LYS A 78 -13.98 -2.08 -1.70
C LYS A 78 -12.72 -2.91 -1.87
N ILE A 79 -11.88 -2.93 -0.84
CA ILE A 79 -10.54 -3.54 -0.85
C ILE A 79 -10.51 -4.72 0.09
N GLU A 80 -10.11 -5.88 -0.43
CA GLU A 80 -9.93 -7.11 0.32
C GLU A 80 -8.53 -7.13 0.95
N LYS A 81 -8.45 -7.02 2.26
CA LYS A 81 -7.18 -7.04 3.00
C LYS A 81 -6.37 -8.31 2.74
N ALA A 82 -7.06 -9.45 2.64
CA ALA A 82 -6.44 -10.74 2.37
C ALA A 82 -5.75 -10.82 0.99
N ALA A 83 -6.14 -9.98 0.04
CA ALA A 83 -5.52 -9.92 -1.29
C ALA A 83 -4.24 -9.07 -1.31
N MET A 84 -3.91 -8.38 -0.23
CA MET A 84 -2.71 -7.56 -0.13
C MET A 84 -1.57 -8.32 0.55
N PRO A 85 -0.39 -8.43 -0.06
CA PRO A 85 0.80 -9.01 0.60
C PRO A 85 1.42 -7.98 1.56
N VAL A 86 0.84 -7.86 2.75
CA VAL A 86 1.32 -6.93 3.78
C VAL A 86 2.68 -7.40 4.32
N PRO A 87 3.75 -6.59 4.22
CA PRO A 87 5.05 -6.93 4.77
C PRO A 87 5.02 -7.14 6.30
N PRO A 88 5.78 -8.11 6.84
CA PRO A 88 5.76 -8.46 8.27
C PRO A 88 6.13 -7.32 9.21
N VAL A 89 6.85 -6.31 8.73
CA VAL A 89 7.21 -5.13 9.52
C VAL A 89 5.99 -4.39 10.07
N PHE A 90 4.87 -4.36 9.33
CA PHE A 90 3.64 -3.71 9.79
C PHE A 90 2.99 -4.48 10.94
N ASP A 91 3.05 -5.81 10.92
CA ASP A 91 2.60 -6.64 12.03
C ASP A 91 3.44 -6.41 13.29
N LEU A 92 4.77 -6.30 13.12
CA LEU A 92 5.66 -5.97 14.23
C LEU A 92 5.31 -4.61 14.85
N ILE A 93 5.10 -3.59 14.02
CA ILE A 93 4.73 -2.24 14.47
C ILE A 93 3.38 -2.27 15.19
N ALA A 94 2.37 -2.89 14.59
CA ALA A 94 1.03 -2.97 15.16
C ALA A 94 1.02 -3.66 16.53
N LYS A 95 1.69 -4.83 16.64
CA LYS A 95 1.76 -5.62 17.88
C LYS A 95 2.55 -4.88 18.97
N THR A 96 3.71 -4.35 18.64
CA THR A 96 4.57 -3.66 19.61
C THR A 96 3.92 -2.36 20.11
N GLY A 97 3.35 -1.58 19.20
CA GLY A 97 2.68 -0.31 19.52
C GLY A 97 1.24 -0.47 20.02
N LYS A 98 0.69 -1.69 19.99
CA LYS A 98 -0.74 -1.96 20.24
C LYS A 98 -1.64 -1.04 19.42
N ILE A 99 -1.26 -0.83 18.16
CA ILE A 99 -1.94 0.09 17.26
C ILE A 99 -3.13 -0.64 16.63
N PRO A 100 -4.35 -0.07 16.71
CA PRO A 100 -5.53 -0.64 16.06
C PRO A 100 -5.33 -0.76 14.55
N GLU A 101 -5.91 -1.80 13.95
CA GLU A 101 -5.81 -2.05 12.50
C GLU A 101 -6.21 -0.83 11.67
N ARG A 102 -7.32 -0.16 12.04
CA ARG A 102 -7.77 1.04 11.35
C ARG A 102 -6.70 2.14 11.30
N ASP A 103 -5.99 2.34 12.42
CA ASP A 103 -4.95 3.37 12.53
C ASP A 103 -3.71 2.98 11.72
N MET A 104 -3.39 1.68 11.62
CA MET A 104 -2.35 1.18 10.72
C MET A 104 -2.66 1.54 9.27
N TYR A 105 -3.87 1.24 8.78
CA TYR A 105 -4.29 1.57 7.41
C TYR A 105 -4.55 3.08 7.18
N ASN A 106 -4.65 3.87 8.23
CA ASN A 106 -4.73 5.34 8.14
C ASN A 106 -3.34 6.02 8.22
N THR A 107 -2.31 5.29 8.63
CA THR A 107 -0.95 5.85 8.80
C THR A 107 0.01 5.34 7.73
N PHE A 108 -0.06 4.06 7.41
CA PHE A 108 0.89 3.36 6.56
C PHE A 108 0.27 2.95 5.23
N ASN A 109 1.13 2.67 4.25
CA ASN A 109 0.73 2.09 2.97
C ASN A 109 0.52 0.57 3.01
N MET A 110 0.82 -0.06 4.13
CA MET A 110 0.69 -1.51 4.36
C MET A 110 1.30 -2.38 3.24
N GLY A 111 2.33 -1.87 2.56
CA GLY A 111 3.01 -2.53 1.45
C GLY A 111 2.48 -2.20 0.05
N ALA A 112 1.31 -1.58 -0.07
CA ALA A 112 0.76 -1.13 -1.34
C ALA A 112 1.03 0.37 -1.53
N GLY A 113 2.20 0.72 -2.07
CA GLY A 113 2.58 2.12 -2.23
C GLY A 113 1.83 2.86 -3.33
N LEU A 114 1.29 2.15 -4.33
CA LEU A 114 0.51 2.72 -5.43
C LEU A 114 -0.73 1.87 -5.70
N VAL A 115 -1.88 2.51 -5.79
CA VAL A 115 -3.16 1.88 -6.13
C VAL A 115 -3.70 2.48 -7.42
N LEU A 116 -4.17 1.63 -8.31
CA LEU A 116 -4.74 2.00 -9.61
C LEU A 116 -6.19 1.56 -9.69
N ALA A 117 -7.03 2.38 -10.29
CA ALA A 117 -8.37 2.00 -10.74
C ALA A 117 -8.36 1.89 -12.27
N VAL A 118 -8.78 0.76 -12.80
CA VAL A 118 -8.88 0.48 -14.23
C VAL A 118 -10.22 -0.17 -14.54
N ALA A 119 -10.62 -0.21 -15.81
CA ALA A 119 -11.79 -0.96 -16.22
C ALA A 119 -11.57 -2.48 -15.99
N ALA A 120 -12.62 -3.22 -15.68
CA ALA A 120 -12.52 -4.65 -15.36
C ALA A 120 -11.88 -5.46 -16.49
N GLU A 121 -12.21 -5.14 -17.74
CA GLU A 121 -11.62 -5.75 -18.94
C GLU A 121 -10.14 -5.46 -19.13
N ASP A 122 -9.61 -4.41 -18.51
CA ASP A 122 -8.22 -4.00 -18.61
C ASP A 122 -7.33 -4.59 -17.50
N VAL A 123 -7.90 -5.20 -16.46
CA VAL A 123 -7.16 -5.69 -15.28
C VAL A 123 -6.00 -6.62 -15.67
N SER A 124 -6.27 -7.65 -16.47
CA SER A 124 -5.23 -8.61 -16.87
C SER A 124 -4.12 -7.95 -17.69
N ARG A 125 -4.48 -7.00 -18.54
CA ARG A 125 -3.52 -6.23 -19.37
C ARG A 125 -2.68 -5.30 -18.51
N ALA A 126 -3.29 -4.65 -17.53
CA ALA A 126 -2.59 -3.80 -16.57
C ALA A 126 -1.59 -4.58 -15.74
N VAL A 127 -1.99 -5.71 -15.17
CA VAL A 127 -1.12 -6.59 -14.39
C VAL A 127 0.06 -7.08 -15.24
N ALA A 128 -0.18 -7.52 -16.47
CA ALA A 128 0.87 -7.98 -17.38
C ALA A 128 1.87 -6.87 -17.75
N ALA A 129 1.37 -5.65 -18.01
CA ALA A 129 2.23 -4.51 -18.36
C ALA A 129 3.12 -4.07 -17.19
N ILE A 130 2.56 -4.03 -15.97
CA ILE A 130 3.29 -3.69 -14.75
C ILE A 130 4.35 -4.76 -14.45
N SER A 131 4.01 -6.04 -14.58
CA SER A 131 4.96 -7.15 -14.38
C SER A 131 6.11 -7.09 -15.40
N ALA A 132 5.83 -6.78 -16.66
CA ALA A 132 6.85 -6.59 -17.68
C ALA A 132 7.78 -5.38 -17.40
N ALA A 133 7.29 -4.40 -16.64
CA ALA A 133 8.09 -3.26 -16.19
C ALA A 133 8.94 -3.56 -14.93
N GLY A 134 8.88 -4.79 -14.41
CA GLY A 134 9.67 -5.24 -13.26
C GLY A 134 9.03 -4.99 -11.89
N GLU A 135 7.73 -4.65 -11.86
CA GLU A 135 6.96 -4.49 -10.63
C GLU A 135 5.92 -5.60 -10.47
N THR A 136 5.49 -5.84 -9.23
CA THR A 136 4.41 -6.80 -8.96
C THR A 136 3.11 -6.07 -8.73
N ALA A 137 2.05 -6.48 -9.42
CA ALA A 137 0.70 -5.95 -9.24
C ALA A 137 -0.25 -7.03 -8.71
N PHE A 138 -1.15 -6.62 -7.84
CA PHE A 138 -2.18 -7.47 -7.24
C PHE A 138 -3.55 -6.84 -7.49
N VAL A 139 -4.54 -7.68 -7.77
CA VAL A 139 -5.94 -7.25 -7.77
C VAL A 139 -6.42 -7.28 -6.32
N ILE A 140 -6.68 -6.13 -5.73
CA ILE A 140 -6.98 -6.00 -4.31
C ILE A 140 -8.46 -5.67 -4.02
N GLY A 141 -9.27 -5.49 -5.05
CA GLY A 141 -10.69 -5.18 -4.87
C GLY A 141 -11.33 -4.56 -6.09
N GLU A 142 -12.47 -3.96 -5.89
CA GLU A 142 -13.29 -3.34 -6.93
C GLU A 142 -13.88 -2.00 -6.49
N CYS A 143 -14.28 -1.20 -7.46
CA CYS A 143 -15.03 0.02 -7.22
C CYS A 143 -16.51 -0.24 -7.40
N THR A 144 -17.33 0.17 -6.43
CA THR A 144 -18.79 -0.01 -6.43
C THR A 144 -19.50 1.33 -6.22
N ALA A 145 -20.78 1.41 -6.60
CA ALA A 145 -21.58 2.57 -6.26
C ALA A 145 -21.82 2.67 -4.75
N GLY A 146 -21.80 3.87 -4.21
CA GLY A 146 -22.09 4.15 -2.81
C GLY A 146 -22.77 5.52 -2.63
N ALA A 147 -23.22 5.82 -1.42
CA ALA A 147 -23.86 7.11 -1.12
C ALA A 147 -22.85 8.25 -1.22
N GLU A 148 -21.64 8.01 -0.73
CA GLU A 148 -20.52 8.95 -0.76
C GLU A 148 -19.26 8.22 -1.28
N LYS A 149 -18.27 9.01 -1.71
CA LYS A 149 -16.98 8.41 -2.06
C LYS A 149 -16.23 7.96 -0.82
N GLY A 150 -15.57 6.81 -0.90
CA GLY A 150 -14.88 6.26 0.25
C GLY A 150 -14.06 5.03 -0.07
N VAL A 151 -13.52 4.41 0.98
CA VAL A 151 -12.86 3.12 0.94
C VAL A 151 -13.41 2.23 2.05
N GLU A 152 -13.70 1.00 1.68
CA GLU A 152 -14.05 -0.09 2.61
C GLU A 152 -12.93 -1.14 2.57
N LEU A 153 -12.37 -1.45 3.74
CA LEU A 153 -11.41 -2.55 3.92
C LEU A 153 -12.14 -3.74 4.53
N VAL A 154 -12.24 -4.83 3.80
CA VAL A 154 -12.94 -6.06 4.19
C VAL A 154 -11.97 -7.23 4.38
#